data_a8e8f47e098de88a4292fb80952af29f
#
_entry.id   a8e8f47e098de88a4292fb80952af29f
#
_cell.length_a   1.000
_cell.length_b   1.000
_cell.length_c   1.000
_cell.angle_alpha   90.00
_cell.angle_beta   90.00
_cell.angle_gamma   90.00
#
_symmetry.space_group_name_H-M   'P 1'
#
loop_
_entity.id
_entity.type
_entity.pdbx_description
1 polymer ?
#
loop_
_entity_poly.entity_id
_entity_poly.type
_entity_poly.pdbx_seq_one_letter_code
_entity_poly.pdbx_strand_id
1 'polypeptide(L)'
;SQVWRRVRLRNSETAPLHASMRRAVEHRGLMAIAIGDLGVANSTTVALSALDRGWTLYAHTPTRGVALDETSADESLVAPVWKALAVLHGHQISHGDLRGKEITVDVGDDDATALFGGFGSAEYGATNVLLQADIAALLVTTTAIFGAEAAVRAAIAEFDEDTVLS
;
A
#
# COMPACT_ATOMS: atom_id res chain seq x y z
N SER A 1 -35.85 33.82 -4.84
CA SER A 1 -36.03 32.37 -5.09
C SER A 1 -34.86 31.73 -5.81
N GLN A 2 -34.11 32.43 -6.66
CA GLN A 2 -32.89 31.86 -7.31
C GLN A 2 -31.72 31.64 -6.35
N VAL A 3 -31.60 32.44 -5.31
CA VAL A 3 -30.55 32.30 -4.27
C VAL A 3 -30.73 31.01 -3.46
N TRP A 4 -31.98 30.65 -3.13
CA TRP A 4 -32.32 29.43 -2.41
C TRP A 4 -32.05 28.16 -3.25
N ARG A 5 -32.23 28.26 -4.55
CA ARG A 5 -31.95 27.12 -5.45
C ARG A 5 -30.44 26.87 -5.59
N ARG A 6 -29.61 27.91 -5.60
CA ARG A 6 -28.14 27.80 -5.63
C ARG A 6 -27.56 27.24 -4.33
N VAL A 7 -28.11 27.66 -3.18
CA VAL A 7 -27.69 27.13 -1.86
C VAL A 7 -28.06 25.66 -1.71
N ARG A 8 -29.23 25.25 -2.20
CA ARG A 8 -29.68 23.84 -2.15
C ARG A 8 -28.89 22.93 -3.09
N LEU A 9 -28.51 23.40 -4.26
CA LEU A 9 -27.65 22.66 -5.21
C LEU A 9 -26.23 22.54 -4.67
N ARG A 10 -25.71 23.59 -4.03
CA ARG A 10 -24.37 23.56 -3.45
C ARG A 10 -24.24 22.60 -2.27
N ASN A 11 -25.27 22.45 -1.45
CA ASN A 11 -25.30 21.48 -0.35
C ASN A 11 -25.51 20.03 -0.83
N SER A 12 -26.21 19.83 -1.95
CA SER A 12 -26.42 18.48 -2.50
C SER A 12 -25.21 17.97 -3.29
N GLU A 13 -24.38 18.85 -3.85
CA GLU A 13 -23.16 18.45 -4.57
C GLU A 13 -21.96 18.22 -3.64
N THR A 14 -21.91 18.87 -2.48
CA THR A 14 -20.81 18.70 -1.51
C THR A 14 -20.98 17.47 -0.61
N ALA A 15 -22.20 17.06 -0.29
CA ALA A 15 -22.47 15.92 0.57
C ALA A 15 -21.94 14.58 0.02
N PRO A 16 -22.06 14.24 -1.27
CA PRO A 16 -21.48 13.01 -1.84
C PRO A 16 -19.95 13.01 -1.82
N LEU A 17 -19.31 14.15 -2.08
CA LEU A 17 -17.84 14.28 -2.07
C LEU A 17 -17.27 14.08 -0.67
N HIS A 18 -17.85 14.68 0.35
CA HIS A 18 -17.44 14.47 1.74
C HIS A 18 -17.64 13.02 2.20
N ALA A 19 -18.75 12.40 1.82
CA ALA A 19 -19.00 10.99 2.13
C ALA A 19 -18.01 10.06 1.45
N SER A 20 -17.60 10.32 0.19
CA SER A 20 -16.61 9.52 -0.54
C SER A 20 -15.20 9.70 0.03
N MET A 21 -14.82 10.93 0.38
CA MET A 21 -13.52 11.20 1.03
C MET A 21 -13.42 10.52 2.40
N ARG A 22 -14.47 10.59 3.20
CA ARG A 22 -14.53 9.91 4.50
C ARG A 22 -14.36 8.40 4.34
N ARG A 23 -15.07 7.77 3.39
CA ARG A 23 -14.93 6.34 3.10
C ARG A 23 -13.52 5.98 2.66
N ALA A 24 -12.86 6.82 1.85
CA ALA A 24 -11.49 6.59 1.42
C ALA A 24 -10.51 6.62 2.60
N VAL A 25 -10.67 7.55 3.54
CA VAL A 25 -9.83 7.64 4.75
C VAL A 25 -10.10 6.47 5.69
N GLU A 26 -11.37 6.11 5.92
CA GLU A 26 -11.75 4.95 6.73
C GLU A 26 -11.21 3.65 6.14
N HIS A 27 -11.33 3.46 4.82
CA HIS A 27 -10.78 2.31 4.11
C HIS A 27 -9.26 2.22 4.26
N ARG A 28 -8.54 3.31 4.04
CA ARG A 28 -7.08 3.37 4.25
C ARG A 28 -6.69 3.01 5.68
N GLY A 29 -7.40 3.53 6.67
CA GLY A 29 -7.15 3.25 8.08
C GLY A 29 -7.37 1.77 8.43
N LEU A 30 -8.46 1.18 7.94
CA LEU A 30 -8.76 -0.23 8.15
C LEU A 30 -7.73 -1.14 7.47
N MET A 31 -7.31 -0.82 6.24
CA MET A 31 -6.28 -1.58 5.55
C MET A 31 -4.92 -1.44 6.24
N ALA A 32 -4.57 -0.26 6.73
CA ALA A 32 -3.34 -0.05 7.49
C ALA A 32 -3.30 -0.88 8.79
N ILE A 33 -4.44 -1.03 9.48
CA ILE A 33 -4.55 -1.89 10.66
C ILE A 33 -4.40 -3.36 10.27
N ALA A 34 -5.12 -3.82 9.26
CA ALA A 34 -5.06 -5.22 8.80
C ALA A 34 -3.66 -5.61 8.34
N ILE A 35 -2.99 -4.75 7.56
CA ILE A 35 -1.62 -4.96 7.09
C ILE A 35 -0.61 -4.82 8.24
N GLY A 36 -0.87 -3.92 9.19
CA GLY A 36 -0.07 -3.76 10.41
C GLY A 36 -0.04 -5.00 11.27
N ASP A 37 -1.16 -5.70 11.41
CA ASP A 37 -1.27 -6.96 12.13
C ASP A 37 -0.43 -8.09 11.51
N LEU A 38 -0.14 -8.01 10.21
CA LEU A 38 0.76 -8.93 9.49
C LEU A 38 2.26 -8.58 9.64
N GLY A 39 2.58 -7.45 10.26
CA GLY A 39 3.95 -7.01 10.49
C GLY A 39 4.65 -6.42 9.26
N VAL A 40 3.93 -6.08 8.19
CA VAL A 40 4.49 -5.55 6.94
C VAL A 40 4.07 -4.10 6.65
N ALA A 41 3.49 -3.39 7.61
CA ALA A 41 3.19 -1.96 7.48
C ALA A 41 4.36 -1.09 7.98
N ASN A 42 4.69 -0.03 7.25
CA ASN A 42 5.76 0.88 7.63
C ASN A 42 5.35 1.96 8.64
N SER A 43 4.07 2.04 8.96
CA SER A 43 3.54 2.91 10.02
C SER A 43 2.39 2.22 10.73
N THR A 44 2.15 2.60 11.99
CA THR A 44 1.04 2.07 12.79
C THR A 44 -0.06 3.12 12.88
N THR A 45 -1.31 2.72 12.61
CA THR A 45 -2.47 3.57 12.85
C THR A 45 -2.67 3.75 14.35
N VAL A 46 -2.63 5.01 14.81
CA VAL A 46 -2.78 5.37 16.22
C VAL A 46 -4.23 5.76 16.52
N ALA A 47 -4.86 6.49 15.62
CA ALA A 47 -6.24 6.93 15.77
C ALA A 47 -6.92 7.09 14.42
N LEU A 48 -8.19 6.69 14.39
CA LEU A 48 -9.10 6.96 13.28
C LEU A 48 -10.44 7.38 13.90
N SER A 49 -10.82 8.64 13.69
CA SER A 49 -12.04 9.19 14.29
C SER A 49 -12.77 10.11 13.32
N ALA A 50 -14.07 9.98 13.26
CA ALA A 50 -14.92 10.94 12.59
C ALA A 50 -15.14 12.15 13.50
N LEU A 51 -14.87 13.32 12.95
CA LEU A 51 -15.11 14.61 13.62
C LEU A 51 -16.38 15.27 13.06
N ASP A 52 -16.85 16.28 13.77
CA ASP A 52 -17.99 17.08 13.31
C ASP A 52 -17.72 17.73 11.93
N ARG A 53 -18.79 18.00 11.19
CA ARG A 53 -18.78 18.65 9.88
C ARG A 53 -18.07 17.86 8.76
N GLY A 54 -18.03 16.53 8.85
CA GLY A 54 -17.51 15.67 7.79
C GLY A 54 -15.98 15.51 7.79
N TRP A 55 -15.28 16.02 8.80
CA TRP A 55 -13.85 15.80 8.97
C TRP A 55 -13.59 14.41 9.52
N THR A 56 -12.48 13.80 9.08
CA THR A 56 -11.98 12.55 9.64
C THR A 56 -10.55 12.76 10.08
N LEU A 57 -10.26 12.41 11.33
CA LEU A 57 -8.90 12.38 11.86
C LEU A 57 -8.31 11.00 11.58
N TYR A 58 -7.16 10.99 10.91
CA TYR A 58 -6.33 9.81 10.75
C TYR A 58 -4.93 10.13 11.28
N ALA A 59 -4.54 9.45 12.35
CA ALA A 59 -3.23 9.60 12.97
C ALA A 59 -2.46 8.29 12.90
N HIS A 60 -1.19 8.35 12.52
CA HIS A 60 -0.29 7.22 12.44
C HIS A 60 1.11 7.60 12.95
N THR A 61 1.89 6.59 13.31
CA THR A 61 3.30 6.77 13.67
C THR A 61 4.11 7.26 12.45
N PRO A 62 5.29 7.86 12.67
CA PRO A 62 6.22 8.12 11.57
C PRO A 62 6.54 6.85 10.78
N THR A 63 6.81 7.00 9.49
CA THR A 63 7.18 5.90 8.60
C THR A 63 8.53 5.30 9.05
N ARG A 64 8.59 3.98 9.13
CA ARG A 64 9.79 3.22 9.45
C ARG A 64 10.56 2.88 8.19
N GLY A 65 11.89 2.89 8.31
CA GLY A 65 12.79 2.53 7.23
C GLY A 65 13.01 3.65 6.20
N VAL A 66 13.78 3.34 5.18
CA VAL A 66 14.10 4.22 4.06
C VAL A 66 13.36 3.77 2.82
N ALA A 67 12.80 4.70 2.05
CA ALA A 67 12.09 4.38 0.82
C ALA A 67 13.01 3.65 -0.17
N LEU A 68 12.48 2.64 -0.86
CA LEU A 68 13.25 1.76 -1.73
C LEU A 68 13.94 2.51 -2.87
N ASP A 69 13.31 3.55 -3.40
CA ASP A 69 13.86 4.43 -4.44
C ASP A 69 14.95 5.40 -3.92
N GLU A 70 15.11 5.51 -2.60
CA GLU A 70 16.16 6.31 -1.94
C GLU A 70 17.31 5.45 -1.39
N THR A 71 17.19 4.11 -1.44
CA THR A 71 18.27 3.21 -1.00
C THR A 71 19.35 3.06 -2.07
N SER A 72 20.53 2.60 -1.66
CA SER A 72 21.51 2.06 -2.60
C SER A 72 20.94 0.78 -3.24
N ALA A 73 21.22 0.55 -4.52
CA ALA A 73 20.76 -0.64 -5.26
C ALA A 73 21.52 -1.90 -4.82
N ASP A 74 21.39 -2.26 -3.55
CA ASP A 74 21.94 -3.48 -2.96
C ASP A 74 20.98 -4.64 -3.22
N GLU A 75 21.41 -5.65 -3.99
CA GLU A 75 20.58 -6.80 -4.33
C GLU A 75 20.05 -7.58 -3.12
N SER A 76 20.72 -7.49 -1.96
CA SER A 76 20.23 -8.13 -0.73
C SER A 76 18.86 -7.58 -0.27
N LEU A 77 18.47 -6.38 -0.73
CA LEU A 77 17.21 -5.76 -0.38
C LEU A 77 16.03 -6.27 -1.22
N VAL A 78 16.27 -6.92 -2.36
CA VAL A 78 15.18 -7.34 -3.26
C VAL A 78 14.37 -8.52 -2.70
N ALA A 79 15.02 -9.50 -2.10
CA ALA A 79 14.36 -10.68 -1.53
C ALA A 79 13.39 -10.31 -0.38
N PRO A 80 13.75 -9.47 0.61
CA PRO A 80 12.81 -9.00 1.63
C PRO A 80 11.55 -8.33 1.08
N VAL A 81 11.67 -7.57 -0.01
CA VAL A 81 10.53 -6.89 -0.66
C VAL A 81 9.54 -7.92 -1.23
N TRP A 82 10.01 -8.91 -1.95
CA TRP A 82 9.17 -9.97 -2.50
C TRP A 82 8.56 -10.85 -1.42
N LYS A 83 9.31 -11.14 -0.36
CA LYS A 83 8.80 -11.86 0.81
C LYS A 83 7.65 -11.12 1.49
N ALA A 84 7.76 -9.79 1.65
CA ALA A 84 6.70 -8.98 2.22
C ALA A 84 5.42 -9.01 1.35
N LEU A 85 5.54 -8.97 0.02
CA LEU A 85 4.39 -9.14 -0.88
C LEU A 85 3.75 -10.52 -0.74
N ALA A 86 4.55 -11.58 -0.63
CA ALA A 86 4.04 -12.93 -0.41
C ALA A 86 3.22 -13.05 0.88
N VAL A 87 3.59 -12.32 1.94
CA VAL A 87 2.79 -12.23 3.18
C VAL A 87 1.42 -11.63 2.92
N LEU A 88 1.31 -10.52 2.19
CA LEU A 88 0.02 -9.92 1.83
C LEU A 88 -0.82 -10.87 1.00
N HIS A 89 -0.25 -11.43 -0.06
CA HIS A 89 -0.95 -12.33 -0.98
C HIS A 89 -1.40 -13.62 -0.31
N GLY A 90 -0.63 -14.14 0.65
CA GLY A 90 -1.02 -15.29 1.47
C GLY A 90 -2.27 -15.04 2.32
N HIS A 91 -2.59 -13.78 2.61
CA HIS A 91 -3.82 -13.36 3.28
C HIS A 91 -4.87 -12.79 2.34
N GLN A 92 -4.72 -12.99 1.04
CA GLN A 92 -5.62 -12.49 -0.01
C GLN A 92 -5.78 -10.97 0.04
N ILE A 93 -4.71 -10.26 0.30
CA ILE A 93 -4.65 -8.79 0.31
C ILE A 93 -3.81 -8.34 -0.88
N SER A 94 -4.36 -7.43 -1.72
CA SER A 94 -3.61 -6.69 -2.74
C SER A 94 -3.19 -5.34 -2.21
N HIS A 95 -2.03 -4.84 -2.65
CA HIS A 95 -1.53 -3.52 -2.29
C HIS A 95 -2.04 -2.42 -3.22
N GLY A 96 -1.93 -2.62 -4.52
CA GLY A 96 -2.46 -1.73 -5.57
C GLY A 96 -1.62 -0.48 -5.88
N ASP A 97 -0.50 -0.23 -5.15
CA ASP A 97 0.39 0.92 -5.40
C ASP A 97 1.85 0.61 -5.01
N LEU A 98 2.46 -0.36 -5.67
CA LEU A 98 3.81 -0.87 -5.37
C LEU A 98 4.92 -0.04 -6.06
N ARG A 99 4.89 1.29 -5.84
CA ARG A 99 5.96 2.20 -6.25
C ARG A 99 7.07 2.24 -5.20
N GLY A 100 8.30 2.54 -5.62
CA GLY A 100 9.47 2.56 -4.74
C GLY A 100 9.33 3.44 -3.50
N LYS A 101 8.59 4.54 -3.59
CA LYS A 101 8.32 5.46 -2.47
C LYS A 101 7.36 4.88 -1.40
N GLU A 102 6.52 3.90 -1.77
CA GLU A 102 5.57 3.27 -0.86
C GLU A 102 6.11 2.00 -0.21
N ILE A 103 7.31 1.59 -0.62
CA ILE A 103 8.03 0.44 -0.07
C ILE A 103 9.21 0.98 0.72
N THR A 104 9.32 0.63 2.00
CA THR A 104 10.47 1.02 2.82
C THR A 104 11.25 -0.21 3.26
N VAL A 105 12.54 -0.04 3.43
CA VAL A 105 13.43 -1.07 3.96
C VAL A 105 13.98 -0.59 5.30
N ASP A 106 13.80 -1.43 6.31
CA ASP A 106 14.37 -1.24 7.64
C ASP A 106 15.54 -2.22 7.78
N VAL A 107 16.75 -1.69 7.84
CA VAL A 107 17.96 -2.49 7.98
C VAL A 107 18.26 -2.59 9.47
N GLY A 108 17.89 -3.72 10.06
CA GLY A 108 18.27 -4.07 11.43
C GLY A 108 19.72 -4.57 11.53
N ASP A 109 20.14 -4.95 12.74
CA ASP A 109 21.51 -5.41 12.99
C ASP A 109 21.84 -6.72 12.24
N ASP A 110 20.87 -7.58 11.99
CA ASP A 110 21.07 -8.91 11.38
C ASP A 110 20.42 -9.08 10.01
N ASP A 111 19.24 -8.49 9.75
CA ASP A 111 18.48 -8.70 8.51
C ASP A 111 17.72 -7.44 8.06
N ALA A 112 17.59 -7.26 6.75
CA ALA A 112 16.74 -6.24 6.16
C ALA A 112 15.28 -6.72 6.14
N THR A 113 14.35 -5.85 6.53
CA THR A 113 12.91 -6.07 6.49
C THR A 113 12.26 -5.06 5.56
N ALA A 114 11.42 -5.53 4.63
CA ALA A 114 10.64 -4.65 3.79
C ALA A 114 9.24 -4.43 4.40
N LEU A 115 8.78 -3.19 4.30
CA LEU A 115 7.51 -2.72 4.84
C LEU A 115 6.78 -1.89 3.79
N PHE A 116 5.46 -1.86 3.86
CA PHE A 116 4.61 -1.13 2.92
C PHE A 116 3.90 0.05 3.58
N GLY A 117 3.68 1.09 2.78
CA GLY A 117 2.77 2.20 3.03
C GLY A 117 1.84 2.42 1.85
N GLY A 118 1.08 3.51 1.85
CA GLY A 118 0.24 3.89 0.72
C GLY A 118 -0.94 2.96 0.46
N PHE A 119 -1.69 2.58 1.50
CA PHE A 119 -2.77 1.58 1.43
C PHE A 119 -4.09 2.07 0.83
N GLY A 120 -4.11 3.21 0.15
CA GLY A 120 -5.35 3.76 -0.42
C GLY A 120 -6.00 2.88 -1.49
N SER A 121 -5.21 2.08 -2.19
CA SER A 121 -5.66 1.13 -3.22
C SER A 121 -5.64 -0.33 -2.77
N ALA A 122 -5.28 -0.60 -1.51
CA ALA A 122 -5.23 -1.95 -0.99
C ALA A 122 -6.63 -2.54 -0.83
N GLU A 123 -6.78 -3.84 -1.12
CA GLU A 123 -8.05 -4.55 -1.01
C GLU A 123 -7.90 -5.88 -0.27
N TYR A 124 -8.83 -6.14 0.64
CA TYR A 124 -9.00 -7.41 1.33
C TYR A 124 -9.88 -8.34 0.50
N GLY A 125 -9.57 -9.63 0.47
CA GLY A 125 -10.29 -10.57 -0.40
C GLY A 125 -10.03 -10.30 -1.89
N ALA A 126 -8.81 -9.91 -2.22
CA ALA A 126 -8.41 -9.51 -3.57
C ALA A 126 -8.62 -10.65 -4.58
N THR A 127 -9.05 -10.28 -5.78
CA THR A 127 -9.16 -11.22 -6.90
C THR A 127 -7.77 -11.59 -7.43
N ASN A 128 -7.67 -12.70 -8.16
CA ASN A 128 -6.42 -13.10 -8.80
C ASN A 128 -5.89 -12.02 -9.75
N VAL A 129 -6.76 -11.26 -10.41
CA VAL A 129 -6.37 -10.16 -11.30
C VAL A 129 -5.63 -9.07 -10.51
N LEU A 130 -6.11 -8.71 -9.32
CA LEU A 130 -5.44 -7.70 -8.48
C LEU A 130 -4.12 -8.22 -7.92
N LEU A 131 -4.05 -9.49 -7.52
CA LEU A 131 -2.80 -10.11 -7.06
C LEU A 131 -1.76 -10.17 -8.19
N GLN A 132 -2.17 -10.53 -9.41
CA GLN A 132 -1.28 -10.52 -10.57
C GLN A 132 -0.81 -9.11 -10.93
N ALA A 133 -1.70 -8.12 -10.83
CA ALA A 133 -1.33 -6.72 -11.05
C ALA A 133 -0.26 -6.23 -10.05
N ASP A 134 -0.33 -6.66 -8.80
CA ASP A 134 0.71 -6.39 -7.80
C ASP A 134 2.06 -7.01 -8.17
N ILE A 135 2.07 -8.26 -8.61
CA ILE A 135 3.29 -8.95 -9.05
C ILE A 135 3.93 -8.21 -10.22
N ALA A 136 3.14 -7.85 -11.24
CA ALA A 136 3.62 -7.10 -12.39
C ALA A 136 4.18 -5.72 -11.98
N ALA A 137 3.48 -5.00 -11.11
CA ALA A 137 3.92 -3.70 -10.60
C ALA A 137 5.23 -3.81 -9.80
N LEU A 138 5.37 -4.83 -8.95
CA LEU A 138 6.58 -5.02 -8.17
C LEU A 138 7.76 -5.47 -9.05
N LEU A 139 7.52 -6.27 -10.09
CA LEU A 139 8.55 -6.60 -11.09
C LEU A 139 9.09 -5.34 -11.76
N VAL A 140 8.22 -4.44 -12.20
CA VAL A 140 8.63 -3.15 -12.80
C VAL A 140 9.46 -2.34 -11.80
N THR A 141 8.98 -2.18 -10.57
CA THR A 141 9.65 -1.39 -9.53
C THR A 141 11.02 -1.98 -9.18
N THR A 142 11.10 -3.28 -8.91
CA THR A 142 12.36 -3.94 -8.52
C THR A 142 13.33 -4.08 -9.69
N THR A 143 12.85 -4.27 -10.91
CA THR A 143 13.69 -4.26 -12.12
C THR A 143 14.35 -2.91 -12.33
N ALA A 144 13.61 -1.82 -12.14
CA ALA A 144 14.13 -0.47 -12.31
C ALA A 144 15.26 -0.15 -11.31
N ILE A 145 15.22 -0.71 -10.11
CA ILE A 145 16.19 -0.42 -9.03
C ILE A 145 17.35 -1.44 -9.04
N PHE A 146 17.06 -2.74 -9.16
CA PHE A 146 18.04 -3.82 -8.96
C PHE A 146 18.43 -4.55 -10.25
N GLY A 147 17.76 -4.29 -11.36
CA GLY A 147 17.90 -5.04 -12.62
C GLY A 147 16.98 -6.25 -12.72
N ALA A 148 16.74 -6.68 -13.95
CA ALA A 148 15.75 -7.72 -14.26
C ALA A 148 16.12 -9.09 -13.66
N GLU A 149 17.39 -9.46 -13.70
CA GLU A 149 17.84 -10.77 -13.20
C GLU A 149 17.58 -10.92 -11.70
N ALA A 150 17.96 -9.92 -10.89
CA ALA A 150 17.74 -9.93 -9.44
C ALA A 150 16.25 -9.89 -9.10
N ALA A 151 15.46 -9.08 -9.79
CA ALA A 151 14.03 -8.96 -9.59
C ALA A 151 13.28 -10.26 -9.88
N VAL A 152 13.54 -10.90 -11.04
CA VAL A 152 12.89 -12.15 -11.42
C VAL A 152 13.29 -13.30 -10.50
N ARG A 153 14.57 -13.40 -10.16
CA ARG A 153 15.07 -14.43 -9.23
C ARG A 153 14.36 -14.33 -7.88
N ALA A 154 14.22 -13.14 -7.32
CA ALA A 154 13.55 -12.92 -6.05
C ALA A 154 12.04 -13.20 -6.13
N ALA A 155 11.40 -12.82 -7.23
CA ALA A 155 9.99 -13.09 -7.47
C ALA A 155 9.69 -14.61 -7.52
N ILE A 156 10.47 -15.37 -8.28
CA ILE A 156 10.30 -16.83 -8.44
C ILE A 156 10.59 -17.56 -7.12
N ALA A 157 11.45 -17.04 -6.26
CA ALA A 157 11.72 -17.64 -4.95
C ALA A 157 10.49 -17.61 -4.01
N GLU A 158 9.60 -16.64 -4.16
CA GLU A 158 8.40 -16.46 -3.31
C GLU A 158 7.10 -16.87 -4.02
N PHE A 159 7.03 -16.68 -5.34
CA PHE A 159 5.93 -17.06 -6.21
C PHE A 159 6.47 -18.08 -7.23
N ASP A 160 5.65 -19.02 -7.68
CA ASP A 160 6.10 -19.95 -8.72
C ASP A 160 6.32 -19.23 -10.07
N GLU A 161 7.13 -19.88 -10.94
CA GLU A 161 7.51 -19.31 -12.22
C GLU A 161 6.31 -19.05 -13.13
N ASP A 162 5.32 -19.93 -13.13
CA ASP A 162 4.11 -19.78 -13.93
C ASP A 162 3.30 -18.55 -13.47
N THR A 163 3.24 -18.31 -12.15
CA THR A 163 2.58 -17.14 -11.56
C THR A 163 3.29 -15.84 -11.92
N VAL A 164 4.61 -15.83 -11.95
CA VAL A 164 5.41 -14.62 -12.23
C VAL A 164 5.40 -14.27 -13.73
N LEU A 165 5.35 -15.28 -14.61
CA LEU A 165 5.48 -15.09 -16.06
C LEU A 165 4.15 -15.13 -16.81
N SER A 166 3.03 -15.30 -16.10
CA SER A 166 1.68 -15.26 -16.69
C SER A 166 1.16 -13.84 -16.82
#